data_8676a548667cac093c9b96dca0ae04e6
#
_entry.id   8676a548667cac093c9b96dca0ae04e6
#
_cell.length_a   1.000
_cell.length_b   1.000
_cell.length_c   1.000
_cell.angle_alpha   90.00
_cell.angle_beta   90.00
_cell.angle_gamma   90.00
#
_symmetry.space_group_name_H-M   'P 1'
#
loop_
_entity.id
_entity.type
_entity.pdbx_description
1 polymer ?
#
loop_
_entity_poly.entity_id
_entity_poly.type
_entity_poly.pdbx_seq_one_letter_code
_entity_poly.pdbx_strand_id
1 'polypeptide(L)'
;MSQILVVEDDADIAALIAHYLEKAGHRVDRITLGTDVLPRLRKAPADLVILDLMLPGMDGLIVCQAMRADPSIAGIPVIMLTARGEESDRVSGLELGADDYVTKPFSPKELSARVTALLRRSGRASAGAPLHYGPITIDADRHTVALDGEDVRLTAKEFLLLQYLVQHKGRVLSRDLLLSDVWGYNYTGGTRTVDVHIRRLREKLPPLSDGIETIKQFGYKLIDRP
;
A
#
# COMPACT_ATOMS: atom_id res chain seq x y z
N MET A 1 3.53 0.90 18.72
CA MET A 1 3.10 -0.54 18.82
C MET A 1 1.88 -0.67 17.93
N SER A 2 1.98 -1.41 16.83
CA SER A 2 0.91 -1.52 15.81
C SER A 2 0.26 -2.88 15.86
N GLN A 3 -1.03 -2.95 15.49
CA GLN A 3 -1.80 -4.18 15.37
C GLN A 3 -1.69 -4.72 13.95
N ILE A 4 -1.14 -5.92 13.78
CA ILE A 4 -0.97 -6.56 12.47
C ILE A 4 -1.85 -7.80 12.40
N LEU A 5 -2.57 -7.95 11.30
CA LEU A 5 -3.33 -9.15 11.00
C LEU A 5 -2.53 -9.99 10.00
N VAL A 6 -2.20 -11.23 10.37
CA VAL A 6 -1.58 -12.23 9.50
C VAL A 6 -2.63 -13.23 9.07
N VAL A 7 -2.81 -13.36 7.76
CA VAL A 7 -3.78 -14.27 7.13
C VAL A 7 -2.98 -15.28 6.31
N GLU A 8 -2.82 -16.45 6.86
CA GLU A 8 -1.98 -17.53 6.34
C GLU A 8 -2.51 -18.86 6.87
N ASP A 9 -2.75 -19.83 6.01
CA ASP A 9 -3.30 -21.14 6.37
C ASP A 9 -2.22 -22.10 6.88
N ASP A 10 -0.96 -21.93 6.45
CA ASP A 10 0.16 -22.68 7.02
C ASP A 10 0.52 -22.13 8.40
N ALA A 11 0.28 -22.97 9.43
CA ALA A 11 0.49 -22.62 10.83
C ALA A 11 1.95 -22.30 11.15
N ASP A 12 2.92 -22.96 10.49
CA ASP A 12 4.35 -22.77 10.73
C ASP A 12 4.82 -21.45 10.13
N ILE A 13 4.34 -21.13 8.93
CA ILE A 13 4.60 -19.84 8.27
C ILE A 13 3.97 -18.70 9.08
N ALA A 14 2.71 -18.85 9.48
CA ALA A 14 2.01 -17.86 10.30
C ALA A 14 2.72 -17.62 11.65
N ALA A 15 3.17 -18.69 12.31
CA ALA A 15 3.92 -18.60 13.57
C ALA A 15 5.28 -17.93 13.38
N LEU A 16 5.98 -18.26 12.30
CA LEU A 16 7.28 -17.65 11.97
C LEU A 16 7.12 -16.14 11.74
N ILE A 17 6.14 -15.72 10.95
CA ILE A 17 5.83 -14.30 10.72
C ILE A 17 5.51 -13.61 12.04
N ALA A 18 4.59 -14.17 12.83
CA ALA A 18 4.18 -13.61 14.10
C ALA A 18 5.36 -13.40 15.04
N HIS A 19 6.22 -14.43 15.19
CA HIS A 19 7.41 -14.36 16.05
C HIS A 19 8.32 -13.16 15.71
N TYR A 20 8.62 -12.94 14.43
CA TYR A 20 9.48 -11.83 14.01
C TYR A 20 8.82 -10.46 14.17
N LEU A 21 7.53 -10.35 13.95
CA LEU A 21 6.78 -9.10 14.12
C LEU A 21 6.59 -8.75 15.60
N GLU A 22 6.31 -9.73 16.45
CA GLU A 22 6.23 -9.55 17.91
C GLU A 22 7.58 -9.14 18.49
N LYS A 23 8.67 -9.75 18.02
CA LYS A 23 10.05 -9.34 18.38
C LYS A 23 10.37 -7.91 17.93
N ALA A 24 9.73 -7.43 16.85
CA ALA A 24 9.83 -6.04 16.40
C ALA A 24 8.90 -5.07 17.16
N GLY A 25 8.14 -5.54 18.17
CA GLY A 25 7.30 -4.73 19.04
C GLY A 25 5.87 -4.50 18.54
N HIS A 26 5.40 -5.31 17.61
CA HIS A 26 4.00 -5.28 17.13
C HIS A 26 3.14 -6.30 17.89
N ARG A 27 1.81 -6.10 17.82
CA ARG A 27 0.82 -7.12 18.21
C ARG A 27 0.36 -7.84 16.94
N VAL A 28 0.23 -9.16 17.02
CA VAL A 28 -0.13 -9.98 15.86
C VAL A 28 -1.35 -10.83 16.15
N ASP A 29 -2.38 -10.66 15.35
CA ASP A 29 -3.50 -11.59 15.26
C ASP A 29 -3.30 -12.49 14.03
N ARG A 30 -3.77 -13.74 14.11
CA ARG A 30 -3.65 -14.73 13.04
C ARG A 30 -5.02 -15.27 12.65
N ILE A 31 -5.25 -15.38 11.36
CA ILE A 31 -6.44 -15.99 10.73
C ILE A 31 -5.96 -16.96 9.65
N THR A 32 -6.66 -18.07 9.50
CA THR A 32 -6.34 -19.12 8.52
C THR A 32 -7.30 -19.17 7.33
N LEU A 33 -8.43 -18.47 7.42
CA LEU A 33 -9.48 -18.48 6.40
C LEU A 33 -9.69 -17.08 5.81
N GLY A 34 -9.71 -16.98 4.48
CA GLY A 34 -9.98 -15.71 3.80
C GLY A 34 -11.36 -15.13 4.11
N THR A 35 -12.36 -16.00 4.35
CA THR A 35 -13.73 -15.59 4.71
C THR A 35 -13.83 -14.81 6.02
N ASP A 36 -12.88 -15.02 6.94
CA ASP A 36 -12.94 -14.42 8.28
C ASP A 36 -12.28 -13.03 8.33
N VAL A 37 -11.57 -12.64 7.28
CA VAL A 37 -10.78 -11.40 7.25
C VAL A 37 -11.65 -10.16 7.38
N LEU A 38 -12.65 -10.01 6.52
CA LEU A 38 -13.50 -8.81 6.52
C LEU A 38 -14.29 -8.66 7.82
N PRO A 39 -14.97 -9.73 8.35
CA PRO A 39 -15.66 -9.66 9.63
C PRO A 39 -14.70 -9.27 10.77
N ARG A 40 -13.47 -9.82 10.78
CA ARG A 40 -12.47 -9.52 11.80
C ARG A 40 -12.02 -8.05 11.73
N LEU A 41 -11.73 -7.54 10.54
CA LEU A 41 -11.27 -6.15 10.35
C LEU A 41 -12.36 -5.12 10.66
N ARG A 42 -13.62 -5.41 10.33
CA ARG A 42 -14.75 -4.54 10.67
C ARG A 42 -14.98 -4.44 12.18
N LYS A 43 -14.77 -5.54 12.90
CA LYS A 43 -14.91 -5.58 14.36
C LYS A 43 -13.76 -4.86 15.08
N ALA A 44 -12.54 -5.04 14.62
CA ALA A 44 -11.36 -4.41 15.16
C ALA A 44 -10.34 -4.18 14.03
N PRO A 45 -10.23 -2.97 13.48
CA PRO A 45 -9.28 -2.66 12.42
C PRO A 45 -7.85 -2.97 12.82
N ALA A 46 -7.05 -3.41 11.85
CA ALA A 46 -5.60 -3.56 11.98
C ALA A 46 -4.88 -2.37 11.35
N ASP A 47 -3.65 -2.12 11.78
CA ASP A 47 -2.79 -1.09 11.18
C ASP A 47 -2.14 -1.58 9.87
N LEU A 48 -2.09 -2.91 9.67
CA LEU A 48 -1.56 -3.56 8.47
C LEU A 48 -2.06 -5.00 8.38
N VAL A 49 -2.30 -5.48 7.16
CA VAL A 49 -2.63 -6.89 6.87
C VAL A 49 -1.50 -7.53 6.06
N ILE A 50 -1.06 -8.71 6.49
CA ILE A 50 -0.25 -9.62 5.68
C ILE A 50 -1.19 -10.72 5.21
N LEU A 51 -1.30 -10.91 3.90
CA LEU A 51 -2.34 -11.70 3.27
C LEU A 51 -1.75 -12.69 2.27
N ASP A 52 -1.90 -13.98 2.55
CA ASP A 52 -1.57 -15.00 1.55
C ASP A 52 -2.58 -14.97 0.40
N LEU A 53 -2.10 -15.25 -0.80
CA LEU A 53 -2.94 -15.42 -1.97
C LEU A 53 -3.74 -16.72 -1.90
N MET A 54 -3.07 -17.82 -1.54
CA MET A 54 -3.60 -19.17 -1.59
C MET A 54 -4.30 -19.54 -0.27
N LEU A 55 -5.44 -18.92 0.00
CA LEU A 55 -6.19 -19.16 1.24
C LEU A 55 -7.38 -20.09 1.01
N PRO A 56 -7.70 -20.96 1.96
CA PRO A 56 -8.95 -21.71 1.92
C PRO A 56 -10.16 -20.78 2.12
N GLY A 57 -11.26 -21.15 1.49
CA GLY A 57 -12.54 -20.44 1.58
C GLY A 57 -12.66 -19.25 0.64
N MET A 58 -11.78 -18.27 0.72
CA MET A 58 -11.77 -17.09 -0.15
C MET A 58 -10.33 -16.73 -0.51
N ASP A 59 -10.04 -16.68 -1.81
CA ASP A 59 -8.75 -16.29 -2.36
C ASP A 59 -8.30 -14.90 -1.87
N GLY A 60 -6.99 -14.75 -1.60
CA GLY A 60 -6.44 -13.50 -1.08
C GLY A 60 -6.63 -12.30 -1.99
N LEU A 61 -6.68 -12.50 -3.33
CA LEU A 61 -7.00 -11.41 -4.27
C LEU A 61 -8.43 -10.92 -4.08
N ILE A 62 -9.38 -11.85 -3.91
CA ILE A 62 -10.78 -11.52 -3.67
C ILE A 62 -10.94 -10.81 -2.32
N VAL A 63 -10.23 -11.28 -1.29
CA VAL A 63 -10.19 -10.62 0.02
C VAL A 63 -9.70 -9.19 -0.10
N CYS A 64 -8.57 -8.98 -0.80
CA CYS A 64 -7.99 -7.64 -0.99
C CYS A 64 -8.94 -6.73 -1.75
N GLN A 65 -9.55 -7.20 -2.83
CA GLN A 65 -10.53 -6.46 -3.61
C GLN A 65 -11.73 -6.06 -2.74
N ALA A 66 -12.25 -6.98 -1.94
CA ALA A 66 -13.35 -6.72 -1.02
C ALA A 66 -12.97 -5.73 0.08
N MET A 67 -11.74 -5.77 0.60
CA MET A 67 -11.22 -4.76 1.52
C MET A 67 -11.19 -3.37 0.87
N ARG A 68 -10.77 -3.27 -0.39
CA ARG A 68 -10.72 -1.99 -1.11
C ARG A 68 -12.10 -1.43 -1.45
N ALA A 69 -13.08 -2.30 -1.63
CA ALA A 69 -14.47 -1.91 -1.83
C ALA A 69 -15.18 -1.45 -0.54
N ASP A 70 -14.66 -1.83 0.64
CA ASP A 70 -15.24 -1.48 1.94
C ASP A 70 -14.64 -0.18 2.48
N PRO A 71 -15.44 0.89 2.57
CA PRO A 71 -14.98 2.20 3.00
C PRO A 71 -14.33 2.26 4.37
N SER A 72 -14.74 1.39 5.28
CA SER A 72 -14.28 1.41 6.68
C SER A 72 -12.87 0.83 6.84
N ILE A 73 -12.42 0.03 5.87
CA ILE A 73 -11.15 -0.71 5.92
C ILE A 73 -10.29 -0.55 4.66
N ALA A 74 -10.77 0.20 3.65
CA ALA A 74 -10.09 0.37 2.36
C ALA A 74 -8.68 0.98 2.46
N GLY A 75 -8.42 1.80 3.49
CA GLY A 75 -7.14 2.44 3.73
C GLY A 75 -6.11 1.56 4.46
N ILE A 76 -6.49 0.39 4.95
CA ILE A 76 -5.56 -0.50 5.67
C ILE A 76 -4.49 -1.01 4.69
N PRO A 77 -3.19 -0.82 4.99
CA PRO A 77 -2.11 -1.34 4.17
C PRO A 77 -2.14 -2.86 4.07
N VAL A 78 -1.92 -3.40 2.86
CA VAL A 78 -1.89 -4.84 2.58
C VAL A 78 -0.57 -5.24 1.96
N ILE A 79 0.14 -6.17 2.59
CA ILE A 79 1.27 -6.89 2.00
C ILE A 79 0.77 -8.27 1.59
N MET A 80 0.84 -8.58 0.30
CA MET A 80 0.51 -9.92 -0.19
C MET A 80 1.69 -10.87 -0.13
N LEU A 81 1.43 -12.11 0.31
CA LEU A 81 2.36 -13.22 0.16
C LEU A 81 1.99 -14.03 -1.09
N THR A 82 2.95 -14.31 -1.96
CA THR A 82 2.70 -15.01 -3.24
C THR A 82 3.72 -16.10 -3.48
N ALA A 83 3.34 -17.17 -4.18
CA ALA A 83 4.28 -18.19 -4.64
C ALA A 83 5.19 -17.62 -5.74
N ARG A 84 6.39 -18.19 -5.88
CA ARG A 84 7.37 -17.82 -6.90
C ARG A 84 6.88 -18.33 -8.27
N GLY A 85 6.59 -17.45 -9.22
CA GLY A 85 6.38 -17.92 -10.59
C GLY A 85 5.59 -17.06 -11.54
N GLU A 86 4.72 -16.17 -11.11
CA GLU A 86 3.87 -15.44 -12.04
C GLU A 86 4.00 -13.92 -11.87
N GLU A 87 4.72 -13.30 -12.81
CA GLU A 87 4.78 -11.84 -12.93
C GLU A 87 3.38 -11.26 -13.19
N SER A 88 2.49 -12.06 -13.81
CA SER A 88 1.07 -11.77 -14.02
C SER A 88 0.31 -11.59 -12.70
N ASP A 89 0.52 -12.49 -11.72
CA ASP A 89 -0.17 -12.43 -10.42
C ASP A 89 0.28 -11.24 -9.59
N ARG A 90 1.54 -10.86 -9.74
CA ARG A 90 2.12 -9.69 -9.07
C ARG A 90 1.52 -8.38 -9.61
N VAL A 91 1.36 -8.27 -10.92
CA VAL A 91 0.72 -7.13 -11.58
C VAL A 91 -0.76 -7.11 -11.22
N SER A 92 -1.44 -8.26 -11.29
CA SER A 92 -2.86 -8.39 -10.92
C SER A 92 -3.11 -8.05 -9.44
N GLY A 93 -2.26 -8.53 -8.52
CA GLY A 93 -2.38 -8.20 -7.08
C GLY A 93 -2.21 -6.72 -6.79
N LEU A 94 -1.26 -6.05 -7.46
CA LEU A 94 -1.10 -4.61 -7.36
C LEU A 94 -2.26 -3.86 -8.03
N GLU A 95 -2.77 -4.35 -9.17
CA GLU A 95 -3.95 -3.79 -9.83
C GLU A 95 -5.23 -3.94 -8.99
N LEU A 96 -5.31 -4.94 -8.12
CA LEU A 96 -6.42 -5.16 -7.20
C LEU A 96 -6.30 -4.41 -5.85
N GLY A 97 -5.20 -3.67 -5.62
CA GLY A 97 -5.11 -2.75 -4.48
C GLY A 97 -4.14 -3.13 -3.36
N ALA A 98 -3.31 -4.16 -3.52
CA ALA A 98 -2.21 -4.42 -2.60
C ALA A 98 -1.20 -3.26 -2.61
N ASP A 99 -0.61 -2.97 -1.45
CA ASP A 99 0.40 -1.91 -1.31
C ASP A 99 1.81 -2.43 -1.55
N ASP A 100 2.05 -3.71 -1.22
CA ASP A 100 3.32 -4.41 -1.43
C ASP A 100 3.05 -5.90 -1.58
N TYR A 101 4.04 -6.66 -2.06
CA TYR A 101 3.98 -8.12 -2.06
C TYR A 101 5.37 -8.72 -1.81
N VAL A 102 5.36 -9.94 -1.28
CA VAL A 102 6.55 -10.71 -0.94
C VAL A 102 6.39 -12.12 -1.49
N THR A 103 7.38 -12.56 -2.25
CA THR A 103 7.37 -13.92 -2.84
C THR A 103 7.87 -14.96 -1.86
N LYS A 104 7.15 -16.08 -1.73
CA LYS A 104 7.61 -17.27 -0.99
C LYS A 104 8.65 -18.04 -1.84
N PRO A 105 9.75 -18.55 -1.25
CA PRO A 105 10.17 -18.38 0.14
C PRO A 105 10.76 -16.99 0.39
N PHE A 106 10.45 -16.39 1.52
CA PHE A 106 10.91 -15.06 1.91
C PHE A 106 11.78 -15.09 3.17
N SER A 107 12.58 -14.04 3.34
CA SER A 107 13.27 -13.81 4.61
C SER A 107 12.32 -13.15 5.61
N PRO A 108 12.08 -13.73 6.81
CA PRO A 108 11.25 -13.10 7.83
C PRO A 108 11.76 -11.72 8.27
N LYS A 109 13.08 -11.52 8.24
CA LYS A 109 13.70 -10.21 8.53
C LYS A 109 13.36 -9.19 7.43
N GLU A 110 13.33 -9.60 6.17
CA GLU A 110 12.93 -8.75 5.05
C GLU A 110 11.47 -8.35 5.17
N LEU A 111 10.57 -9.32 5.43
CA LEU A 111 9.15 -9.05 5.64
C LEU A 111 8.94 -8.07 6.80
N SER A 112 9.60 -8.27 7.93
CA SER A 112 9.53 -7.37 9.09
C SER A 112 10.02 -5.95 8.75
N ALA A 113 11.08 -5.82 7.95
CA ALA A 113 11.58 -4.53 7.49
C ALA A 113 10.57 -3.81 6.57
N ARG A 114 9.89 -4.55 5.67
CA ARG A 114 8.84 -4.03 4.79
C ARG A 114 7.62 -3.56 5.60
N VAL A 115 7.17 -4.37 6.56
CA VAL A 115 6.10 -3.99 7.50
C VAL A 115 6.45 -2.71 8.24
N THR A 116 7.65 -2.63 8.82
CA THR A 116 8.11 -1.44 9.54
C THR A 116 8.16 -0.21 8.62
N ALA A 117 8.65 -0.37 7.39
CA ALA A 117 8.73 0.71 6.42
C ALA A 117 7.33 1.20 6.01
N LEU A 118 6.38 0.30 5.81
CA LEU A 118 5.01 0.63 5.43
C LEU A 118 4.27 1.33 6.58
N LEU A 119 4.36 0.80 7.81
CA LEU A 119 3.77 1.39 9.01
C LEU A 119 4.40 2.76 9.37
N ARG A 120 5.72 2.92 9.20
CA ARG A 120 6.40 4.20 9.43
C ARG A 120 5.90 5.29 8.49
N ARG A 121 5.60 4.93 7.26
CA ARG A 121 5.12 5.85 6.22
C ARG A 121 3.66 6.20 6.41
N SER A 122 2.84 5.25 6.88
CA SER A 122 1.46 5.52 7.29
C SER A 122 1.36 6.29 8.61
N GLY A 123 2.39 6.26 9.48
CA GLY A 123 2.41 6.91 10.80
C GLY A 123 3.28 8.16 10.95
N ARG A 124 4.01 8.58 9.91
CA ARG A 124 4.80 9.83 9.91
C ARG A 124 4.18 10.90 9.04
N ALA A 125 3.06 11.41 9.47
CA ALA A 125 2.71 12.78 9.16
C ALA A 125 3.37 13.67 10.23
N SER A 126 4.37 14.43 9.85
CA SER A 126 4.83 15.56 10.65
C SER A 126 3.66 16.53 10.74
N ALA A 127 3.35 17.03 11.94
CA ALA A 127 2.41 18.12 12.16
C ALA A 127 2.72 19.27 11.20
N GLY A 128 2.03 19.35 10.09
CA GLY A 128 2.23 20.32 9.02
C GLY A 128 0.90 20.75 8.44
N ALA A 129 0.82 21.96 7.92
CA ALA A 129 -0.35 22.44 7.20
C ALA A 129 -0.69 21.47 6.04
N PRO A 130 -1.99 21.26 5.73
CA PRO A 130 -2.40 20.43 4.60
C PRO A 130 -1.66 20.82 3.31
N LEU A 131 -1.22 19.82 2.56
CA LEU A 131 -0.63 20.05 1.25
C LEU A 131 -1.75 20.28 0.23
N HIS A 132 -1.54 21.21 -0.69
CA HIS A 132 -2.50 21.51 -1.73
C HIS A 132 -1.91 21.37 -3.12
N TYR A 133 -2.72 20.82 -4.03
CA TYR A 133 -2.43 20.79 -5.45
C TYR A 133 -3.72 21.06 -6.26
N GLY A 134 -3.91 22.30 -6.68
CA GLY A 134 -5.18 22.74 -7.25
C GLY A 134 -6.35 22.44 -6.29
N PRO A 135 -7.39 21.71 -6.73
CA PRO A 135 -8.54 21.39 -5.89
C PRO A 135 -8.29 20.22 -4.92
N ILE A 136 -7.09 19.62 -4.97
CA ILE A 136 -6.72 18.47 -4.12
C ILE A 136 -6.11 18.97 -2.82
N THR A 137 -6.69 18.56 -1.70
CA THR A 137 -6.17 18.79 -0.34
C THR A 137 -5.71 17.47 0.26
N ILE A 138 -4.50 17.43 0.81
CA ILE A 138 -3.88 16.26 1.43
C ILE A 138 -3.61 16.58 2.88
N ASP A 139 -4.31 15.92 3.79
CA ASP A 139 -4.05 15.99 5.22
C ASP A 139 -3.16 14.81 5.61
N ALA A 140 -1.89 15.12 5.86
CA ALA A 140 -0.89 14.11 6.18
C ALA A 140 -1.10 13.52 7.59
N ASP A 141 -1.67 14.28 8.52
CA ASP A 141 -1.91 13.83 9.90
C ASP A 141 -3.10 12.87 9.98
N ARG A 142 -4.13 13.15 9.18
CA ARG A 142 -5.34 12.31 9.13
C ARG A 142 -5.27 11.22 8.07
N HIS A 143 -4.25 11.24 7.21
CA HIS A 143 -4.14 10.35 6.03
C HIS A 143 -5.39 10.44 5.12
N THR A 144 -5.94 11.65 4.97
CA THR A 144 -7.09 11.90 4.13
C THR A 144 -6.71 12.74 2.92
N VAL A 145 -7.44 12.52 1.83
CA VAL A 145 -7.35 13.32 0.62
C VAL A 145 -8.75 13.77 0.24
N ALA A 146 -8.90 15.06 -0.06
CA ALA A 146 -10.15 15.61 -0.56
C ALA A 146 -9.93 16.23 -1.94
N LEU A 147 -10.94 16.12 -2.82
CA LEU A 147 -11.07 16.80 -4.10
C LEU A 147 -12.27 17.74 -4.02
N ASP A 148 -12.04 19.04 -4.16
CA ASP A 148 -13.09 20.06 -4.00
C ASP A 148 -13.85 19.97 -2.67
N GLY A 149 -13.17 19.50 -1.61
CA GLY A 149 -13.73 19.30 -0.27
C GLY A 149 -14.40 17.95 -0.03
N GLU A 150 -14.58 17.13 -1.06
CA GLU A 150 -15.14 15.79 -0.95
C GLU A 150 -14.03 14.74 -0.73
N ASP A 151 -14.23 13.85 0.26
CA ASP A 151 -13.23 12.83 0.60
C ASP A 151 -13.02 11.82 -0.53
N VAL A 152 -11.76 11.64 -0.95
CA VAL A 152 -11.33 10.65 -1.93
C VAL A 152 -10.50 9.56 -1.26
N ARG A 153 -10.93 8.31 -1.42
CA ARG A 153 -10.27 7.17 -0.80
C ARG A 153 -9.08 6.69 -1.61
N LEU A 154 -7.92 6.81 -0.99
CA LEU A 154 -6.68 6.26 -1.50
C LEU A 154 -6.21 5.08 -0.66
N THR A 155 -5.52 4.13 -1.27
CA THR A 155 -4.74 3.13 -0.53
C THR A 155 -3.52 3.80 0.10
N ALA A 156 -2.88 3.14 1.08
CA ALA A 156 -1.71 3.71 1.75
C ALA A 156 -0.58 4.07 0.75
N LYS A 157 -0.37 3.27 -0.30
CA LYS A 157 0.66 3.56 -1.31
C LYS A 157 0.26 4.65 -2.29
N GLU A 158 -1.01 4.72 -2.68
CA GLU A 158 -1.53 5.83 -3.47
C GLU A 158 -1.38 7.16 -2.72
N PHE A 159 -1.72 7.16 -1.42
CA PHE A 159 -1.56 8.33 -0.56
C PHE A 159 -0.10 8.78 -0.48
N LEU A 160 0.82 7.86 -0.16
CA LEU A 160 2.25 8.15 -0.05
C LEU A 160 2.85 8.63 -1.36
N LEU A 161 2.45 8.02 -2.48
CA LEU A 161 2.91 8.44 -3.81
C LEU A 161 2.41 9.84 -4.15
N LEU A 162 1.13 10.14 -3.89
CA LEU A 162 0.55 11.46 -4.11
C LEU A 162 1.27 12.51 -3.25
N GLN A 163 1.43 12.25 -1.95
CA GLN A 163 2.14 13.11 -1.03
C GLN A 163 3.58 13.40 -1.52
N TYR A 164 4.30 12.36 -1.93
CA TYR A 164 5.66 12.48 -2.43
C TYR A 164 5.73 13.32 -3.70
N LEU A 165 4.82 13.11 -4.65
CA LEU A 165 4.72 13.89 -5.89
C LEU A 165 4.46 15.38 -5.60
N VAL A 166 3.54 15.69 -4.69
CA VAL A 166 3.19 17.08 -4.33
C VAL A 166 4.36 17.77 -3.62
N GLN A 167 5.06 17.09 -2.73
CA GLN A 167 6.26 17.61 -2.07
C GLN A 167 7.42 17.89 -3.02
N HIS A 168 7.45 17.20 -4.18
CA HIS A 168 8.51 17.32 -5.19
C HIS A 168 7.99 17.87 -6.52
N LYS A 169 6.90 18.65 -6.49
CA LYS A 169 6.30 19.23 -7.71
C LYS A 169 7.34 20.00 -8.53
N GLY A 170 7.20 19.98 -9.83
CA GLY A 170 8.13 20.58 -10.79
C GLY A 170 9.39 19.74 -11.09
N ARG A 171 9.68 18.70 -10.32
CA ARG A 171 10.85 17.84 -10.51
C ARG A 171 10.50 16.57 -11.28
N VAL A 172 11.43 16.12 -12.15
CA VAL A 172 11.34 14.80 -12.77
C VAL A 172 11.83 13.77 -11.77
N LEU A 173 10.98 12.80 -11.44
CA LEU A 173 11.25 11.72 -10.50
C LEU A 173 11.34 10.41 -11.29
N SER A 174 12.48 9.74 -11.21
CA SER A 174 12.65 8.45 -11.90
C SER A 174 11.75 7.37 -11.25
N ARG A 175 11.40 6.33 -12.03
CA ARG A 175 10.65 5.19 -11.48
C ARG A 175 11.37 4.51 -10.35
N ASP A 176 12.69 4.37 -10.45
CA ASP A 176 13.50 3.76 -9.40
C ASP A 176 13.54 4.62 -8.14
N LEU A 177 13.65 5.94 -8.27
CA LEU A 177 13.57 6.86 -7.14
C LEU A 177 12.21 6.79 -6.44
N LEU A 178 11.11 6.85 -7.22
CA LEU A 178 9.76 6.70 -6.69
C LEU A 178 9.57 5.35 -6.01
N LEU A 179 10.10 4.29 -6.60
CA LEU A 179 10.04 2.95 -6.03
C LEU A 179 10.81 2.87 -4.71
N SER A 180 12.05 3.37 -4.69
CA SER A 180 12.90 3.41 -3.49
C SER A 180 12.25 4.22 -2.37
N ASP A 181 11.78 5.44 -2.67
CA ASP A 181 11.32 6.37 -1.65
C ASP A 181 9.90 6.10 -1.16
N VAL A 182 9.02 5.57 -2.03
CA VAL A 182 7.64 5.25 -1.66
C VAL A 182 7.48 3.79 -1.22
N TRP A 183 8.22 2.84 -1.81
CA TRP A 183 8.14 1.41 -1.45
C TRP A 183 9.31 0.91 -0.60
N GLY A 184 10.47 1.53 -0.69
CA GLY A 184 11.67 1.23 0.11
C GLY A 184 12.82 0.67 -0.71
N TYR A 185 14.05 0.85 -0.22
CA TYR A 185 15.30 0.48 -0.88
C TYR A 185 15.41 -1.00 -1.25
N ASN A 186 14.78 -1.88 -0.49
CA ASN A 186 14.83 -3.34 -0.71
C ASN A 186 13.62 -3.86 -1.48
N TYR A 187 12.89 -2.98 -2.19
CA TYR A 187 11.77 -3.42 -2.98
C TYR A 187 12.24 -4.18 -4.21
N THR A 188 11.95 -5.47 -4.28
CA THR A 188 12.33 -6.37 -5.39
C THR A 188 11.30 -6.40 -6.52
N GLY A 189 10.21 -5.66 -6.37
CA GLY A 189 9.19 -5.49 -7.41
C GLY A 189 9.68 -4.59 -8.54
N GLY A 190 9.23 -4.86 -9.76
CA GLY A 190 9.59 -4.06 -10.92
C GLY A 190 9.02 -2.63 -10.87
N THR A 191 9.60 -1.74 -11.63
CA THR A 191 9.18 -0.32 -11.75
C THR A 191 7.75 -0.15 -12.27
N ARG A 192 7.15 -1.19 -12.86
CA ARG A 192 5.73 -1.24 -13.25
C ARG A 192 4.77 -0.97 -12.11
N THR A 193 5.17 -1.27 -10.87
CA THR A 193 4.39 -0.93 -9.67
C THR A 193 4.07 0.55 -9.61
N VAL A 194 5.02 1.40 -9.93
CA VAL A 194 4.83 2.86 -9.97
C VAL A 194 3.79 3.23 -11.03
N ASP A 195 3.89 2.65 -12.22
CA ASP A 195 3.00 2.96 -13.35
C ASP A 195 1.52 2.63 -13.01
N VAL A 196 1.29 1.48 -12.34
CA VAL A 196 -0.05 1.08 -11.88
C VAL A 196 -0.63 2.08 -10.89
N HIS A 197 0.16 2.52 -9.90
CA HIS A 197 -0.33 3.48 -8.90
C HIS A 197 -0.52 4.88 -9.46
N ILE A 198 0.31 5.32 -10.41
CA ILE A 198 0.08 6.57 -11.14
C ILE A 198 -1.24 6.52 -11.94
N ARG A 199 -1.52 5.39 -12.63
CA ARG A 199 -2.80 5.22 -13.34
C ARG A 199 -3.98 5.36 -12.39
N ARG A 200 -3.95 4.69 -11.24
CA ARG A 200 -5.02 4.76 -10.23
C ARG A 200 -5.20 6.15 -9.63
N LEU A 201 -4.11 6.85 -9.35
CA LEU A 201 -4.19 8.24 -8.89
C LEU A 201 -4.88 9.13 -9.92
N ARG A 202 -4.60 8.95 -11.21
CA ARG A 202 -5.29 9.68 -12.30
C ARG A 202 -6.78 9.34 -12.39
N GLU A 203 -7.13 8.05 -12.18
CA GLU A 203 -8.52 7.58 -12.18
C GLU A 203 -9.31 8.14 -11.00
N LYS A 204 -8.72 8.18 -9.81
CA LYS A 204 -9.38 8.64 -8.56
C LYS A 204 -9.37 10.17 -8.40
N LEU A 205 -8.39 10.84 -8.95
CA LEU A 205 -8.16 12.28 -8.86
C LEU A 205 -7.98 12.85 -10.27
N PRO A 206 -9.06 13.13 -11.01
CA PRO A 206 -9.01 13.60 -12.41
C PRO A 206 -8.04 14.75 -12.68
N PRO A 207 -7.86 15.77 -11.78
CA PRO A 207 -6.86 16.82 -12.00
C PRO A 207 -5.43 16.31 -12.19
N LEU A 208 -5.11 15.10 -11.72
CA LEU A 208 -3.79 14.48 -11.90
C LEU A 208 -3.59 13.90 -13.31
N SER A 209 -4.65 13.69 -14.08
CA SER A 209 -4.52 13.22 -15.47
C SER A 209 -3.68 14.17 -16.31
N ASP A 210 -3.91 15.45 -16.18
CA ASP A 210 -3.11 16.51 -16.80
C ASP A 210 -1.97 16.98 -15.90
N GLY A 211 -2.12 16.81 -14.57
CA GLY A 211 -1.15 17.25 -13.57
C GLY A 211 0.13 16.41 -13.52
N ILE A 212 0.02 15.10 -13.73
CA ILE A 212 1.19 14.21 -13.76
C ILE A 212 1.61 13.98 -15.21
N GLU A 213 2.76 14.53 -15.57
CA GLU A 213 3.39 14.32 -16.88
C GLU A 213 4.21 13.02 -16.86
N THR A 214 4.04 12.17 -17.89
CA THR A 214 4.89 10.99 -18.09
C THR A 214 6.10 11.37 -18.94
N ILE A 215 7.29 11.34 -18.34
CA ILE A 215 8.54 11.56 -19.02
C ILE A 215 9.04 10.21 -19.54
N LYS A 216 8.93 10.01 -20.88
CA LYS A 216 9.29 8.74 -21.52
C LYS A 216 10.70 8.30 -21.11
N GLN A 217 10.84 7.01 -20.79
CA GLN A 217 12.07 6.35 -20.33
C GLN A 217 12.61 6.79 -18.96
N PHE A 218 12.18 7.92 -18.41
CA PHE A 218 12.67 8.43 -17.12
C PHE A 218 11.70 8.17 -15.97
N GLY A 219 10.48 8.69 -16.05
CA GLY A 219 9.56 8.58 -14.91
C GLY A 219 8.40 9.55 -14.99
N TYR A 220 8.15 10.27 -13.91
CA TYR A 220 6.98 11.13 -13.75
C TYR A 220 7.36 12.50 -13.18
N LYS A 221 6.57 13.49 -13.52
CA LYS A 221 6.71 14.84 -12.99
C LYS A 221 5.32 15.39 -12.69
N LEU A 222 5.10 15.82 -11.46
CA LEU A 222 3.93 16.63 -11.14
C LEU A 222 4.23 18.06 -11.59
N ILE A 223 3.44 18.59 -12.54
CA ILE A 223 3.65 19.95 -13.03
C ILE A 223 3.25 20.97 -11.98
N ASP A 224 3.97 22.08 -11.96
CA ASP A 224 3.65 23.21 -11.11
C ASP A 224 2.49 23.98 -11.78
N ARG A 225 1.26 23.78 -11.27
CA ARG A 225 0.12 24.61 -11.70
C ARG A 225 -0.01 25.77 -10.74
N PRO A 226 -0.27 26.99 -11.24
CA PRO A 226 -0.54 28.14 -10.39
C PRO A 226 -1.80 27.97 -9.55
#